data_1fafef9d9c4a2ec9242fb41cf514afab
#
_entry.id   1fafef9d9c4a2ec9242fb41cf514afab
#
_cell.length_a   1.000
_cell.length_b   1.000
_cell.length_c   1.000
_cell.angle_alpha   90.00
_cell.angle_beta   90.00
_cell.angle_gamma   90.00
#
_symmetry.space_group_name_H-M   'P 1'
#
loop_
_entity.id
_entity.type
_entity.pdbx_description
1 polymer ?
#
loop_
_entity_poly.entity_id
_entity_poly.type
_entity_poly.pdbx_seq_one_letter_code
_entity_poly.pdbx_strand_id
1 'polypeptide(L)'
;AATVNGEKYTAAEVNFYFENYYQNFVNGNYSILSMIGLDTGTSLKDQTISSSAVMFVTDATEGETWYDYFADKALEQLAGVQAMNAAAEAEGFTWNDEMQADLDDTMESLASAASTYGYTEKQYLGLIYGSTMTRSIYEEQTRRSLLATAYLQSYQDSLTYSTDELEAAYQEDR
;
A
#
# COMPACT_ATOMS: atom_id res chain seq x y z
N ALA A 1 16.44 -5.80 2.78
CA ALA A 1 16.15 -5.16 4.07
C ALA A 1 16.32 -3.65 3.93
N ALA A 2 15.45 -2.88 4.55
CA ALA A 2 15.48 -1.43 4.58
C ALA A 2 15.45 -0.92 6.02
N THR A 3 15.82 0.35 6.23
CA THR A 3 15.62 1.04 7.50
C THR A 3 14.75 2.26 7.24
N VAL A 4 13.61 2.36 7.92
CA VAL A 4 12.65 3.45 7.79
C VAL A 4 12.41 4.02 9.17
N ASN A 5 12.67 5.32 9.36
CA ASN A 5 12.53 6.02 10.63
C ASN A 5 13.22 5.32 11.82
N GLY A 6 14.37 4.67 11.57
CA GLY A 6 15.15 3.94 12.58
C GLY A 6 14.71 2.48 12.83
N GLU A 7 13.59 2.04 12.31
CA GLU A 7 13.13 0.64 12.36
C GLU A 7 13.64 -0.16 11.15
N LYS A 8 14.04 -1.41 11.39
CA LYS A 8 14.56 -2.30 10.35
C LYS A 8 13.47 -3.21 9.84
N TYR A 9 13.35 -3.27 8.52
CA TYR A 9 12.41 -4.13 7.81
C TYR A 9 13.13 -5.17 6.96
N THR A 10 12.62 -6.38 6.95
CA THR A 10 13.11 -7.47 6.09
C THR A 10 12.73 -7.22 4.63
N ALA A 11 13.35 -7.96 3.72
CA ALA A 11 12.96 -7.92 2.30
C ALA A 11 11.51 -8.36 2.09
N ALA A 12 11.03 -9.34 2.86
CA ALA A 12 9.65 -9.80 2.76
C ALA A 12 8.65 -8.70 3.13
N GLU A 13 8.90 -7.97 4.21
CA GLU A 13 8.04 -6.86 4.65
C GLU A 13 8.02 -5.73 3.62
N VAL A 14 9.17 -5.35 3.06
CA VAL A 14 9.23 -4.35 1.98
C VAL A 14 8.52 -4.84 0.72
N ASN A 15 8.69 -6.11 0.36
CA ASN A 15 8.04 -6.70 -0.81
C ASN A 15 6.50 -6.72 -0.69
N PHE A 16 5.95 -6.80 0.53
CA PHE A 16 4.51 -6.66 0.73
C PHE A 16 4.00 -5.33 0.16
N TYR A 17 4.64 -4.22 0.52
CA TYR A 17 4.26 -2.90 0.02
C TYR A 17 4.59 -2.72 -1.45
N PHE A 18 5.74 -3.24 -1.91
CA PHE A 18 6.16 -3.17 -3.30
C PHE A 18 5.14 -3.83 -4.23
N GLU A 19 4.80 -5.09 -3.97
CA GLU A 19 3.87 -5.83 -4.83
C GLU A 19 2.45 -5.26 -4.77
N ASN A 20 1.98 -4.86 -3.60
CA ASN A 20 0.67 -4.23 -3.47
C ASN A 20 0.59 -2.90 -4.23
N TYR A 21 1.62 -2.06 -4.14
CA TYR A 21 1.64 -0.81 -4.90
C TYR A 21 1.74 -1.09 -6.40
N TYR A 22 2.64 -1.97 -6.81
CA TYR A 22 2.81 -2.36 -8.22
C TYR A 22 1.51 -2.89 -8.83
N GLN A 23 0.85 -3.84 -8.17
CA GLN A 23 -0.41 -4.40 -8.66
C GLN A 23 -1.52 -3.35 -8.76
N ASN A 24 -1.65 -2.50 -7.76
CA ASN A 24 -2.62 -1.40 -7.77
C ASN A 24 -2.32 -0.40 -8.90
N PHE A 25 -1.04 -0.06 -9.10
CA PHE A 25 -0.62 0.82 -10.18
C PHE A 25 -0.93 0.22 -11.56
N VAL A 26 -0.57 -1.03 -11.80
CA VAL A 26 -0.84 -1.74 -13.06
C VAL A 26 -2.34 -1.82 -13.33
N ASN A 27 -3.14 -2.21 -12.34
CA ASN A 27 -4.59 -2.32 -12.48
C ASN A 27 -5.25 -0.95 -12.74
N GLY A 28 -4.84 0.09 -12.02
CA GLY A 28 -5.37 1.45 -12.17
C GLY A 28 -4.96 2.13 -13.48
N ASN A 29 -3.83 1.74 -14.06
CA ASN A 29 -3.27 2.33 -15.27
C ASN A 29 -3.26 1.39 -16.49
N TYR A 30 -4.02 0.30 -16.44
CA TYR A 30 -3.98 -0.76 -17.46
C TYR A 30 -4.09 -0.25 -18.89
N SER A 31 -4.96 0.73 -19.13
CA SER A 31 -5.19 1.30 -20.47
C SER A 31 -4.04 2.15 -21.01
N ILE A 32 -3.11 2.60 -20.17
CA ILE A 32 -2.01 3.49 -20.55
C ILE A 32 -0.62 2.86 -20.36
N LEU A 33 -0.52 1.59 -19.92
CA LEU A 33 0.76 0.93 -19.64
C LEU A 33 1.72 1.00 -20.83
N SER A 34 1.22 0.75 -22.05
CA SER A 34 2.03 0.86 -23.26
C SER A 34 2.47 2.30 -23.57
N MET A 35 1.65 3.29 -23.22
CA MET A 35 1.98 4.72 -23.45
C MET A 35 3.07 5.19 -22.49
N ILE A 36 3.07 4.71 -21.25
CA ILE A 36 4.09 5.01 -20.26
C ILE A 36 5.31 4.08 -20.35
N GLY A 37 5.29 3.12 -21.30
CA GLY A 37 6.42 2.22 -21.54
C GLY A 37 6.65 1.20 -20.44
N LEU A 38 5.60 0.85 -19.67
CA LEU A 38 5.67 -0.20 -18.66
C LEU A 38 5.19 -1.53 -19.25
N ASP A 39 6.12 -2.47 -19.40
CA ASP A 39 5.84 -3.84 -19.83
C ASP A 39 5.85 -4.79 -18.63
N THR A 40 4.71 -5.37 -18.31
CA THR A 40 4.55 -6.30 -17.19
C THR A 40 5.21 -7.67 -17.42
N GLY A 41 5.61 -7.98 -18.64
CA GLY A 41 6.31 -9.21 -19.02
C GLY A 41 7.84 -9.11 -18.97
N THR A 42 8.37 -7.92 -18.75
CA THR A 42 9.82 -7.65 -18.71
C THR A 42 10.23 -7.22 -17.30
N SER A 43 11.48 -7.54 -16.90
CA SER A 43 12.01 -7.12 -15.60
C SER A 43 11.93 -5.60 -15.44
N LEU A 44 11.37 -5.12 -14.33
CA LEU A 44 11.27 -3.69 -14.01
C LEU A 44 12.62 -2.98 -13.91
N LYS A 45 13.70 -3.73 -13.62
CA LYS A 45 15.08 -3.21 -13.55
C LYS A 45 15.67 -2.91 -14.92
N ASP A 46 15.11 -3.53 -15.96
CA ASP A 46 15.58 -3.38 -17.35
C ASP A 46 14.75 -2.36 -18.13
N GLN A 47 13.81 -1.68 -17.46
CA GLN A 47 12.93 -0.68 -18.06
C GLN A 47 13.13 0.67 -17.40
N THR A 48 13.48 1.68 -18.18
CA THR A 48 13.64 3.07 -17.72
C THR A 48 12.40 3.90 -18.03
N ILE A 49 12.08 4.82 -17.14
CA ILE A 49 10.97 5.76 -17.28
C ILE A 49 11.36 6.81 -18.31
N SER A 50 10.53 6.97 -19.34
CA SER A 50 10.76 7.92 -20.42
C SER A 50 10.20 9.32 -20.08
N SER A 51 10.65 10.35 -20.82
CA SER A 51 10.09 11.70 -20.72
C SER A 51 8.59 11.77 -21.04
N SER A 52 8.08 10.87 -21.87
CA SER A 52 6.63 10.77 -22.12
C SER A 52 5.88 10.14 -20.94
N ALA A 53 6.49 9.21 -20.21
CA ALA A 53 5.87 8.57 -19.06
C ALA A 53 5.64 9.55 -17.89
N VAL A 54 6.58 10.47 -17.64
CA VAL A 54 6.45 11.49 -16.57
C VAL A 54 5.32 12.49 -16.80
N MET A 55 4.77 12.57 -18.02
CA MET A 55 3.57 13.37 -18.28
C MET A 55 2.30 12.75 -17.69
N PHE A 56 2.29 11.44 -17.48
CA PHE A 56 1.17 10.69 -16.90
C PHE A 56 1.44 10.28 -15.45
N VAL A 57 2.71 10.01 -15.12
CA VAL A 57 3.19 9.62 -13.80
C VAL A 57 4.06 10.76 -13.28
N THR A 58 3.41 11.80 -12.76
CA THR A 58 4.01 13.12 -12.49
C THR A 58 5.00 13.12 -11.34
N ASP A 59 5.00 12.09 -10.52
CA ASP A 59 5.91 11.87 -9.39
C ASP A 59 7.06 10.90 -9.71
N ALA A 60 7.12 10.41 -10.96
CA ALA A 60 8.25 9.61 -11.44
C ALA A 60 9.35 10.50 -12.00
N THR A 61 10.58 9.99 -12.01
CA THR A 61 11.77 10.69 -12.53
C THR A 61 12.21 10.06 -13.85
N GLU A 62 12.39 10.91 -14.90
CA GLU A 62 12.92 10.44 -16.17
C GLU A 62 14.31 9.81 -15.99
N GLY A 63 14.50 8.63 -16.57
CA GLY A 63 15.76 7.90 -16.56
C GLY A 63 15.95 6.97 -15.35
N GLU A 64 15.11 7.03 -14.32
CA GLU A 64 15.08 6.00 -13.29
C GLU A 64 14.45 4.72 -13.85
N THR A 65 14.68 3.56 -13.17
CA THR A 65 14.01 2.32 -13.53
C THR A 65 12.62 2.26 -12.92
N TRP A 66 11.69 1.53 -13.56
CA TRP A 66 10.39 1.25 -12.94
C TRP A 66 10.54 0.50 -11.60
N TYR A 67 11.62 -0.29 -11.45
CA TYR A 67 11.92 -0.93 -10.18
C TYR A 67 12.24 0.08 -9.07
N ASP A 68 13.08 1.06 -9.33
CA ASP A 68 13.46 2.09 -8.35
C ASP A 68 12.24 2.91 -7.95
N TYR A 69 11.43 3.35 -8.94
CA TYR A 69 10.17 4.04 -8.70
C TYR A 69 9.25 3.25 -7.75
N PHE A 70 8.98 1.98 -8.05
CA PHE A 70 8.11 1.17 -7.20
C PHE A 70 8.73 0.84 -5.84
N ALA A 71 10.06 0.72 -5.76
CA ALA A 71 10.76 0.53 -4.50
C ALA A 71 10.65 1.76 -3.59
N ASP A 72 10.78 2.96 -4.15
CA ASP A 72 10.61 4.20 -3.40
C ASP A 72 9.16 4.35 -2.92
N LYS A 73 8.16 4.04 -3.76
CA LYS A 73 6.75 4.05 -3.37
C LYS A 73 6.43 3.04 -2.28
N ALA A 74 7.04 1.86 -2.32
CA ALA A 74 6.90 0.87 -1.26
C ALA A 74 7.43 1.39 0.08
N LEU A 75 8.57 2.06 0.08
CA LEU A 75 9.16 2.65 1.28
C LEU A 75 8.34 3.84 1.79
N GLU A 76 7.78 4.67 0.91
CA GLU A 76 6.86 5.75 1.27
C GLU A 76 5.59 5.20 1.95
N GLN A 77 4.97 4.15 1.39
CA GLN A 77 3.80 3.51 2.00
C GLN A 77 4.12 2.90 3.36
N LEU A 78 5.23 2.18 3.46
CA LEU A 78 5.67 1.58 4.72
C LEU A 78 5.90 2.65 5.79
N ALA A 79 6.56 3.77 5.43
CA ALA A 79 6.76 4.91 6.33
C ALA A 79 5.43 5.54 6.76
N GLY A 80 4.48 5.66 5.84
CA GLY A 80 3.13 6.16 6.11
C GLY A 80 2.37 5.26 7.09
N VAL A 81 2.37 3.95 6.87
CA VAL A 81 1.75 2.97 7.78
C VAL A 81 2.40 3.02 9.18
N GLN A 82 3.72 3.11 9.24
CA GLN A 82 4.45 3.24 10.51
C GLN A 82 4.02 4.51 11.26
N ALA A 83 3.98 5.65 10.58
CA ALA A 83 3.60 6.93 11.18
C ALA A 83 2.14 6.93 11.66
N MET A 84 1.21 6.37 10.85
CA MET A 84 -0.21 6.27 11.24
C MET A 84 -0.40 5.35 12.44
N ASN A 85 0.29 4.20 12.49
CA ASN A 85 0.21 3.29 13.62
C ASN A 85 0.77 3.92 14.90
N ALA A 86 1.86 4.68 14.82
CA ALA A 86 2.41 5.42 15.96
C ALA A 86 1.44 6.51 16.45
N ALA A 87 0.79 7.23 15.54
CA ALA A 87 -0.23 8.22 15.88
C ALA A 87 -1.47 7.58 16.50
N ALA A 88 -1.93 6.45 15.95
CA ALA A 88 -3.04 5.68 16.50
C ALA A 88 -2.76 5.23 17.95
N GLU A 89 -1.56 4.70 18.20
CA GLU A 89 -1.13 4.31 19.55
C GLU A 89 -1.12 5.51 20.51
N ALA A 90 -0.55 6.65 20.08
CA ALA A 90 -0.47 7.87 20.89
C ALA A 90 -1.85 8.43 21.25
N GLU A 91 -2.85 8.27 20.40
CA GLU A 91 -4.22 8.70 20.62
C GLU A 91 -5.12 7.65 21.27
N GLY A 92 -4.59 6.46 21.55
CA GLY A 92 -5.36 5.36 22.14
C GLY A 92 -6.37 4.74 21.19
N PHE A 93 -6.17 4.89 19.87
CA PHE A 93 -6.96 4.21 18.85
C PHE A 93 -6.55 2.74 18.79
N THR A 94 -7.49 1.83 19.04
CA THR A 94 -7.19 0.42 19.22
C THR A 94 -7.84 -0.44 18.14
N TRP A 95 -7.27 -1.63 17.94
CA TRP A 95 -7.85 -2.69 17.12
C TRP A 95 -9.26 -3.03 17.58
N ASN A 96 -10.19 -3.22 16.65
CA ASN A 96 -11.60 -3.52 16.94
C ASN A 96 -12.10 -4.72 16.10
N ASP A 97 -13.37 -5.10 16.33
CA ASP A 97 -13.99 -6.25 15.67
C ASP A 97 -14.15 -6.07 14.16
N GLU A 98 -14.34 -4.84 13.66
CA GLU A 98 -14.43 -4.55 12.24
C GLU A 98 -13.10 -4.79 11.53
N MET A 99 -12.00 -4.26 12.07
CA MET A 99 -10.66 -4.53 11.55
C MET A 99 -10.31 -6.02 11.62
N GLN A 100 -10.78 -6.74 12.66
CA GLN A 100 -10.57 -8.17 12.75
C GLN A 100 -11.32 -8.92 11.66
N ALA A 101 -12.57 -8.53 11.36
CA ALA A 101 -13.33 -9.11 10.25
C ALA A 101 -12.66 -8.86 8.91
N ASP A 102 -12.17 -7.66 8.64
CA ASP A 102 -11.44 -7.34 7.41
C ASP A 102 -10.14 -8.15 7.27
N LEU A 103 -9.44 -8.37 8.36
CA LEU A 103 -8.26 -9.24 8.37
C LEU A 103 -8.63 -10.68 8.05
N ASP A 104 -9.65 -11.22 8.72
CA ASP A 104 -10.13 -12.59 8.52
C ASP A 104 -10.58 -12.80 7.07
N ASP A 105 -11.34 -11.86 6.49
CA ASP A 105 -11.77 -11.89 5.09
C ASP A 105 -10.57 -11.84 4.12
N THR A 106 -9.56 -11.05 4.44
CA THR A 106 -8.33 -10.99 3.62
C THR A 106 -7.58 -12.32 3.66
N MET A 107 -7.48 -12.94 4.85
CA MET A 107 -6.79 -14.22 5.01
C MET A 107 -7.57 -15.37 4.37
N GLU A 108 -8.91 -15.35 4.40
CA GLU A 108 -9.77 -16.30 3.70
C GLU A 108 -9.65 -16.15 2.18
N SER A 109 -9.61 -14.91 1.68
CA SER A 109 -9.39 -14.60 0.26
C SER A 109 -8.04 -15.12 -0.23
N LEU A 110 -6.97 -14.98 0.57
CA LEU A 110 -5.65 -15.56 0.28
C LEU A 110 -5.72 -17.08 0.14
N ALA A 111 -6.35 -17.76 1.10
CA ALA A 111 -6.49 -19.22 1.10
C ALA A 111 -7.31 -19.70 -0.10
N SER A 112 -8.40 -19.01 -0.39
CA SER A 112 -9.29 -19.30 -1.54
C SER A 112 -8.56 -19.12 -2.87
N ALA A 113 -7.82 -18.01 -3.04
CA ALA A 113 -7.03 -17.75 -4.23
C ALA A 113 -5.95 -18.82 -4.43
N ALA A 114 -5.18 -19.15 -3.40
CA ALA A 114 -4.18 -20.20 -3.47
C ALA A 114 -4.79 -21.54 -3.91
N SER A 115 -5.90 -21.94 -3.29
CA SER A 115 -6.63 -23.18 -3.62
C SER A 115 -7.14 -23.19 -5.07
N THR A 116 -7.67 -22.07 -5.55
CA THR A 116 -8.19 -21.92 -6.93
C THR A 116 -7.12 -22.20 -7.97
N TYR A 117 -5.88 -21.77 -7.69
CA TYR A 117 -4.74 -22.01 -8.57
C TYR A 117 -3.98 -23.32 -8.27
N GLY A 118 -4.46 -24.13 -7.33
CA GLY A 118 -3.86 -25.42 -6.98
C GLY A 118 -2.56 -25.29 -6.16
N TYR A 119 -2.37 -24.17 -5.46
CA TYR A 119 -1.20 -23.91 -4.62
C TYR A 119 -1.55 -24.02 -3.13
N THR A 120 -0.54 -24.31 -2.32
CA THR A 120 -0.61 -23.96 -0.88
C THR A 120 -0.47 -22.46 -0.71
N GLU A 121 -0.97 -21.88 0.40
CA GLU A 121 -0.80 -20.45 0.71
C GLU A 121 0.68 -20.03 0.65
N LYS A 122 1.59 -20.85 1.18
CA LYS A 122 3.04 -20.59 1.12
C LYS A 122 3.57 -20.48 -0.30
N GLN A 123 3.12 -21.37 -1.19
CA GLN A 123 3.53 -21.33 -2.59
C GLN A 123 2.97 -20.10 -3.29
N TYR A 124 1.70 -19.79 -3.03
CA TYR A 124 1.03 -18.64 -3.62
C TYR A 124 1.66 -17.33 -3.16
N LEU A 125 1.89 -17.16 -1.86
CA LEU A 125 2.61 -16.00 -1.32
C LEU A 125 4.04 -15.88 -1.88
N GLY A 126 4.73 -17.02 -2.04
CA GLY A 126 6.07 -17.05 -2.62
C GLY A 126 6.12 -16.63 -4.08
N LEU A 127 5.07 -16.91 -4.85
CA LEU A 127 4.95 -16.47 -6.25
C LEU A 127 4.73 -14.97 -6.38
N ILE A 128 3.93 -14.39 -5.50
CA ILE A 128 3.58 -12.95 -5.55
C ILE A 128 4.65 -12.11 -4.87
N TYR A 129 5.01 -12.42 -3.61
CA TYR A 129 5.82 -11.56 -2.75
C TYR A 129 7.28 -12.04 -2.60
N GLY A 130 7.63 -13.16 -3.28
CA GLY A 130 8.96 -13.76 -3.17
C GLY A 130 9.06 -14.84 -2.08
N SER A 131 10.08 -15.69 -2.21
CA SER A 131 10.24 -16.95 -1.43
C SER A 131 10.41 -16.75 0.08
N THR A 132 10.72 -15.53 0.54
CA THR A 132 10.90 -15.20 1.96
C THR A 132 9.60 -14.77 2.64
N MET A 133 8.54 -14.54 1.87
CA MET A 133 7.23 -14.22 2.42
C MET A 133 6.62 -15.44 3.13
N THR A 134 6.07 -15.21 4.30
CA THR A 134 5.34 -16.21 5.08
C THR A 134 3.93 -15.71 5.37
N ARG A 135 3.00 -16.63 5.68
CA ARG A 135 1.65 -16.27 6.12
C ARG A 135 1.69 -15.28 7.30
N SER A 136 2.56 -15.52 8.27
CA SER A 136 2.65 -14.65 9.47
C SER A 136 3.13 -13.23 9.13
N ILE A 137 4.10 -13.08 8.22
CA ILE A 137 4.56 -11.75 7.76
C ILE A 137 3.45 -11.06 6.99
N TYR A 138 2.78 -11.77 6.08
CA TYR A 138 1.67 -11.22 5.30
C TYR A 138 0.52 -10.75 6.21
N GLU A 139 0.11 -11.58 7.17
CA GLU A 139 -0.94 -11.26 8.13
C GLU A 139 -0.57 -10.03 8.98
N GLU A 140 0.67 -9.96 9.49
CA GLU A 140 1.14 -8.83 10.29
C GLU A 140 1.18 -7.53 9.47
N GLN A 141 1.69 -7.54 8.25
CA GLN A 141 1.70 -6.34 7.41
C GLN A 141 0.28 -5.91 6.99
N THR A 142 -0.61 -6.86 6.75
CA THR A 142 -2.04 -6.58 6.52
C THR A 142 -2.67 -5.93 7.74
N ARG A 143 -2.43 -6.48 8.95
CA ARG A 143 -2.91 -5.92 10.21
C ARG A 143 -2.44 -4.48 10.41
N ARG A 144 -1.16 -4.21 10.19
CA ARG A 144 -0.59 -2.85 10.30
C ARG A 144 -1.24 -1.87 9.32
N SER A 145 -1.49 -2.32 8.08
CA SER A 145 -2.13 -1.51 7.05
C SER A 145 -3.60 -1.22 7.35
N LEU A 146 -4.33 -2.21 7.87
CA LEU A 146 -5.73 -2.04 8.29
C LEU A 146 -5.86 -1.04 9.43
N LEU A 147 -5.01 -1.14 10.47
CA LEU A 147 -5.00 -0.18 11.57
C LEU A 147 -4.70 1.24 11.08
N ALA A 148 -3.70 1.40 10.23
CA ALA A 148 -3.34 2.70 9.66
C ALA A 148 -4.49 3.31 8.85
N THR A 149 -5.16 2.50 8.02
CA THR A 149 -6.29 2.94 7.20
C THR A 149 -7.49 3.33 8.06
N ALA A 150 -7.85 2.52 9.04
CA ALA A 150 -8.98 2.79 9.94
C ALA A 150 -8.73 4.04 10.80
N TYR A 151 -7.50 4.22 11.30
CA TYR A 151 -7.13 5.43 12.03
C TYR A 151 -7.22 6.68 11.14
N LEU A 152 -6.68 6.63 9.92
CA LEU A 152 -6.76 7.75 8.99
C LEU A 152 -8.21 8.10 8.64
N GLN A 153 -9.06 7.11 8.42
CA GLN A 153 -10.49 7.32 8.16
C GLN A 153 -11.18 7.99 9.37
N SER A 154 -10.95 7.48 10.58
CA SER A 154 -11.47 8.07 11.81
C SER A 154 -11.03 9.51 12.00
N TYR A 155 -9.75 9.81 11.69
CA TYR A 155 -9.23 11.16 11.73
C TYR A 155 -9.93 12.08 10.70
N GLN A 156 -10.06 11.62 9.46
CA GLN A 156 -10.74 12.37 8.39
C GLN A 156 -12.22 12.64 8.74
N ASP A 157 -12.92 11.65 9.30
CA ASP A 157 -14.30 11.80 9.73
C ASP A 157 -14.44 12.83 10.86
N SER A 158 -13.43 12.93 11.73
CA SER A 158 -13.38 13.94 12.79
C SER A 158 -13.18 15.37 12.28
N LEU A 159 -12.69 15.53 11.05
CA LEU A 159 -12.47 16.82 10.38
C LEU A 159 -13.69 17.27 9.54
N THR A 160 -14.72 16.42 9.40
CA THR A 160 -15.95 16.81 8.69
C THR A 160 -16.78 17.72 9.59
N TYR A 161 -17.01 18.93 9.11
CA TYR A 161 -17.88 19.90 9.78
C TYR A 161 -19.34 19.64 9.39
N SER A 162 -20.24 19.75 10.34
CA SER A 162 -21.67 19.77 10.04
C SER A 162 -22.02 20.99 9.19
N THR A 163 -23.12 20.92 8.45
CA THR A 163 -23.62 22.05 7.66
C THR A 163 -23.83 23.30 8.54
N ASP A 164 -24.27 23.10 9.77
CA ASP A 164 -24.54 24.20 10.74
C ASP A 164 -23.24 24.87 11.20
N GLU A 165 -22.15 24.09 11.42
CA GLU A 165 -20.81 24.61 11.76
C GLU A 165 -20.22 25.40 10.59
N LEU A 166 -20.36 24.91 9.36
CA LEU A 166 -19.89 25.61 8.15
C LEU A 166 -20.69 26.92 7.94
N GLU A 167 -21.99 26.92 8.19
CA GLU A 167 -22.83 28.10 8.08
C GLU A 167 -22.51 29.14 9.18
N ALA A 168 -22.24 28.67 10.40
CA ALA A 168 -21.80 29.55 11.50
C ALA A 168 -20.45 30.21 11.19
N ALA A 169 -19.45 29.46 10.72
CA ALA A 169 -18.16 30.00 10.31
C ALA A 169 -18.28 31.02 9.16
N TYR A 170 -19.16 30.75 8.18
CA TYR A 170 -19.41 31.67 7.08
C TYR A 170 -20.06 32.98 7.52
N GLN A 171 -20.91 32.97 8.59
CA GLN A 171 -21.52 34.15 9.15
C GLN A 171 -20.56 34.99 10.01
N GLU A 172 -19.55 34.39 10.64
CA GLU A 172 -18.50 35.09 11.41
C GLU A 172 -17.55 35.87 10.52
N ASP A 173 -17.33 35.46 9.28
CA ASP A 173 -16.41 36.08 8.32
C ASP A 173 -17.04 37.19 7.48
N ARG A 174 -18.26 37.60 7.76
CA ARG A 174 -19.02 38.67 7.11
C ARG A 174 -19.09 39.95 7.96
#